data_a095dc0f42bfc00d1717d838e47937c9
#
_entry.id   a095dc0f42bfc00d1717d838e47937c9
#
_cell.length_a   1.000
_cell.length_b   1.000
_cell.length_c   1.000
_cell.angle_alpha   90.00
_cell.angle_beta   90.00
_cell.angle_gamma   90.00
#
_symmetry.space_group_name_H-M   'P 1'
#
loop_
_entity.id
_entity.type
_entity.pdbx_description
1 polymer ?
#
loop_
_entity_poly.entity_id
_entity_poly.type
_entity_poly.pdbx_seq_one_letter_code
_entity_poly.pdbx_strand_id
1 'polypeptide(L)'
;DSLTKQDYFKIFENSKVNFEESWLNSEDFSTYNYQKKSKFWDIDSLRTHPDIDIRVEYLKEKFKISDTQIQEFNNAKYLSLTKENKYDNIFVLYHIKEYGKSLYQTMILLKNEKENPLLKKMMYDNLMKISEYKSNYKLNQCLETESPNFTESYNTFLGFIRNLRKTNFEQIVTNYEY
;
A
#
# COMPACT_ATOMS: atom_id res chain seq x y z
N ASP A 1 5.68 7.50 0.14
CA ASP A 1 5.14 7.21 -1.20
C ASP A 1 3.61 7.12 -1.10
N SER A 2 2.88 7.99 -1.82
CA SER A 2 1.42 8.03 -1.85
C SER A 2 0.92 7.92 -3.30
N LEU A 3 -0.26 7.32 -3.50
CA LEU A 3 -0.93 7.28 -4.79
C LEU A 3 -1.65 8.61 -5.03
N THR A 4 -1.62 9.08 -6.26
CA THR A 4 -2.35 10.26 -6.74
C THR A 4 -3.56 9.83 -7.57
N LYS A 5 -4.53 10.72 -7.78
CA LYS A 5 -5.68 10.45 -8.65
C LYS A 5 -5.26 9.94 -10.03
N GLN A 6 -4.17 10.47 -10.61
CA GLN A 6 -3.66 10.02 -11.90
C GLN A 6 -3.15 8.57 -11.89
N ASP A 7 -2.67 8.07 -10.77
CA ASP A 7 -2.21 6.68 -10.67
C ASP A 7 -3.39 5.71 -10.76
N TYR A 8 -4.57 6.10 -10.25
CA TYR A 8 -5.80 5.33 -10.43
C TYR A 8 -6.31 5.37 -11.87
N PHE A 9 -6.22 6.51 -12.56
CA PHE A 9 -6.65 6.62 -13.96
C PHE A 9 -5.96 5.60 -14.87
N LYS A 10 -4.70 5.28 -14.63
CA LYS A 10 -3.95 4.30 -15.43
C LYS A 10 -4.59 2.91 -15.43
N ILE A 11 -5.29 2.54 -14.36
CA ILE A 11 -6.02 1.27 -14.29
C ILE A 11 -7.15 1.24 -15.32
N PHE A 12 -7.66 2.41 -15.70
CA PHE A 12 -8.84 2.56 -16.55
C PHE A 12 -8.51 2.87 -18.02
N GLU A 13 -7.27 3.19 -18.37
CA GLU A 13 -6.91 3.69 -19.71
C GLU A 13 -7.46 2.83 -20.85
N ASN A 14 -7.46 1.48 -20.68
CA ASN A 14 -7.96 0.55 -21.69
C ASN A 14 -9.25 -0.17 -21.27
N SER A 15 -9.82 0.18 -20.12
CA SER A 15 -10.89 -0.62 -19.50
C SER A 15 -12.29 -0.40 -20.09
N LYS A 16 -12.49 0.65 -20.91
CA LYS A 16 -13.81 1.12 -21.36
C LYS A 16 -14.78 1.48 -20.22
N VAL A 17 -14.27 1.64 -19.02
CA VAL A 17 -15.01 2.05 -17.83
C VAL A 17 -14.68 3.51 -17.55
N ASN A 18 -15.70 4.35 -17.44
CA ASN A 18 -15.51 5.75 -17.05
C ASN A 18 -15.15 5.81 -15.56
N PHE A 19 -14.06 6.52 -15.26
CA PHE A 19 -13.65 6.74 -13.87
C PHE A 19 -14.64 7.69 -13.16
N GLU A 20 -15.09 7.31 -11.98
CA GLU A 20 -15.92 8.13 -11.10
C GLU A 20 -15.11 8.57 -9.88
N GLU A 21 -15.03 9.87 -9.62
CA GLU A 21 -14.27 10.42 -8.48
C GLU A 21 -14.76 9.90 -7.13
N SER A 22 -16.05 9.59 -7.03
CA SER A 22 -16.67 9.02 -5.84
C SER A 22 -16.03 7.69 -5.39
N TRP A 23 -15.37 6.98 -6.30
CA TRP A 23 -14.67 5.74 -5.93
C TRP A 23 -13.44 5.98 -5.06
N LEU A 24 -12.88 7.20 -5.06
CA LEU A 24 -11.76 7.57 -4.19
C LEU A 24 -12.18 8.01 -2.79
N ASN A 25 -13.48 8.07 -2.51
CA ASN A 25 -13.95 8.43 -1.18
C ASN A 25 -13.55 7.34 -0.18
N SER A 26 -12.94 7.75 0.91
CA SER A 26 -12.61 6.91 2.07
C SER A 26 -13.49 7.27 3.26
N GLU A 27 -13.53 6.39 4.26
CA GLU A 27 -14.27 6.65 5.49
C GLU A 27 -13.66 7.85 6.25
N ASP A 28 -14.51 8.74 6.75
CA ASP A 28 -14.08 9.84 7.60
C ASP A 28 -13.98 9.37 9.06
N PHE A 29 -12.76 9.22 9.54
CA PHE A 29 -12.46 8.81 10.89
C PHE A 29 -12.38 9.97 11.89
N SER A 30 -12.58 11.21 11.47
CA SER A 30 -12.45 12.41 12.35
C SER A 30 -13.44 12.38 13.52
N THR A 31 -14.61 11.74 13.34
CA THR A 31 -15.65 11.60 14.34
C THR A 31 -15.44 10.43 15.29
N TYR A 32 -14.53 9.52 14.97
CA TYR A 32 -14.26 8.33 15.78
C TYR A 32 -13.34 8.68 16.94
N ASN A 33 -13.85 8.59 18.16
CA ASN A 33 -13.03 8.79 19.37
C ASN A 33 -12.26 7.51 19.71
N TYR A 34 -11.13 7.30 19.03
CA TYR A 34 -10.27 6.11 19.23
C TYR A 34 -9.48 6.11 20.54
N GLN A 35 -9.43 7.24 21.26
CA GLN A 35 -8.71 7.34 22.54
C GLN A 35 -9.22 6.34 23.61
N LYS A 36 -10.41 5.77 23.42
CA LYS A 36 -10.98 4.81 24.37
C LYS A 36 -10.65 3.34 24.09
N LYS A 37 -10.06 3.00 22.93
CA LYS A 37 -9.95 1.58 22.51
C LYS A 37 -8.69 0.85 22.89
N SER A 38 -7.64 1.50 23.33
CA SER A 38 -6.44 0.76 23.69
C SER A 38 -5.76 1.27 24.95
N LYS A 39 -6.38 1.11 26.09
CA LYS A 39 -5.63 1.12 27.36
C LYS A 39 -4.46 0.12 27.36
N PHE A 40 -4.46 -0.86 26.44
CA PHE A 40 -3.43 -1.88 26.33
C PHE A 40 -2.17 -1.39 25.60
N TRP A 41 -2.28 -0.47 24.62
CA TRP A 41 -1.14 -0.04 23.82
C TRP A 41 -0.42 1.18 24.39
N ASP A 42 -1.06 1.91 25.32
CA ASP A 42 -0.48 3.08 25.97
C ASP A 42 0.25 2.76 27.28
N ILE A 43 0.33 1.49 27.67
CA ILE A 43 1.09 1.09 28.87
C ILE A 43 2.55 0.99 28.49
N ASP A 44 3.37 1.94 28.90
CA ASP A 44 4.84 1.97 28.69
C ASP A 44 5.51 0.65 29.09
N SER A 45 4.96 -0.06 30.06
CA SER A 45 5.47 -1.38 30.50
C SER A 45 5.32 -2.49 29.44
N LEU A 46 4.47 -2.31 28.43
CA LEU A 46 4.32 -3.24 27.30
C LEU A 46 5.19 -2.88 26.10
N ARG A 47 5.83 -1.72 26.10
CA ARG A 47 6.82 -1.35 25.10
C ARG A 47 8.09 -2.14 25.33
N THR A 48 8.34 -3.11 24.50
CA THR A 48 9.55 -3.95 24.57
C THR A 48 10.80 -3.21 24.16
N HIS A 49 10.68 -2.07 23.47
CA HIS A 49 11.77 -1.25 22.97
C HIS A 49 11.48 0.24 23.09
N PRO A 50 12.48 1.09 23.36
CA PRO A 50 12.36 2.55 23.26
C PRO A 50 11.91 2.98 21.87
N ASP A 51 11.27 4.15 21.79
CA ASP A 51 10.86 4.76 20.53
C ASP A 51 12.07 4.88 19.57
N ILE A 52 11.78 4.82 18.27
CA ILE A 52 12.82 4.81 17.23
C ILE A 52 13.74 6.02 17.36
N ASP A 53 13.19 7.20 17.63
CA ASP A 53 13.94 8.45 17.75
C ASP A 53 14.94 8.39 18.90
N ILE A 54 14.52 7.89 20.07
CA ILE A 54 15.40 7.69 21.23
C ILE A 54 16.53 6.71 20.91
N ARG A 55 16.23 5.64 20.17
CA ARG A 55 17.24 4.66 19.74
C ARG A 55 18.22 5.25 18.74
N VAL A 56 17.73 6.06 17.80
CA VAL A 56 18.58 6.76 16.82
C VAL A 56 19.50 7.74 17.51
N GLU A 57 18.98 8.57 18.43
CA GLU A 57 19.81 9.50 19.23
C GLU A 57 20.88 8.79 20.05
N TYR A 58 20.49 7.72 20.76
CA TYR A 58 21.44 6.90 21.52
C TYR A 58 22.56 6.32 20.63
N LEU A 59 22.23 5.85 19.43
CA LEU A 59 23.22 5.33 18.48
C LEU A 59 24.12 6.45 17.94
N LYS A 60 23.57 7.61 17.62
CA LYS A 60 24.35 8.79 17.20
C LYS A 60 25.37 9.19 18.26
N GLU A 61 24.92 9.30 19.50
CA GLU A 61 25.78 9.68 20.62
C GLU A 61 26.87 8.60 20.86
N LYS A 62 26.48 7.33 20.94
CA LYS A 62 27.37 6.21 21.20
C LYS A 62 28.47 6.04 20.16
N PHE A 63 28.12 6.20 18.89
CA PHE A 63 29.04 6.02 17.75
C PHE A 63 29.59 7.34 17.22
N LYS A 64 29.22 8.49 17.80
CA LYS A 64 29.63 9.84 17.37
C LYS A 64 29.32 10.09 15.89
N ILE A 65 28.14 9.63 15.43
CA ILE A 65 27.70 9.74 14.04
C ILE A 65 27.03 11.11 13.87
N SER A 66 27.54 11.92 12.94
CA SER A 66 26.89 13.19 12.56
C SER A 66 25.75 12.96 11.57
N ASP A 67 24.80 13.91 11.51
CA ASP A 67 23.70 13.86 10.53
C ASP A 67 24.18 13.87 9.08
N THR A 68 25.31 14.53 8.81
CA THR A 68 26.00 14.51 7.50
C THR A 68 26.47 13.10 7.12
N GLN A 69 26.98 12.33 8.05
CA GLN A 69 27.41 10.94 7.79
C GLN A 69 26.23 10.02 7.49
N ILE A 70 25.06 10.28 8.07
CA ILE A 70 23.83 9.52 7.78
C ILE A 70 23.35 9.78 6.36
N GLN A 71 23.52 10.99 5.82
CA GLN A 71 23.15 11.34 4.44
C GLN A 71 24.06 10.66 3.40
N GLU A 72 25.30 10.34 3.76
CA GLU A 72 26.24 9.63 2.88
C GLU A 72 25.95 8.13 2.70
N PHE A 73 25.05 7.56 3.50
CA PHE A 73 24.63 6.16 3.41
C PHE A 73 23.73 5.82 2.20
N ASN A 74 23.49 6.75 1.28
CA ASN A 74 22.88 6.49 -0.03
C ASN A 74 23.86 5.76 -0.98
N ASN A 75 24.42 4.66 -0.49
CA ASN A 75 25.26 3.78 -1.27
C ASN A 75 24.41 3.08 -2.34
N ALA A 76 24.89 3.01 -3.57
CA ALA A 76 24.23 2.33 -4.68
C ALA A 76 23.82 0.89 -4.33
N LYS A 77 24.64 0.19 -3.53
CA LYS A 77 24.34 -1.16 -3.02
C LYS A 77 23.12 -1.16 -2.09
N TYR A 78 22.97 -0.18 -1.21
CA TYR A 78 21.81 -0.05 -0.33
C TYR A 78 20.53 0.22 -1.12
N LEU A 79 20.60 1.11 -2.11
CA LEU A 79 19.48 1.42 -2.98
C LEU A 79 19.06 0.19 -3.82
N SER A 80 20.02 -0.59 -4.32
CA SER A 80 19.74 -1.85 -5.03
C SER A 80 19.03 -2.85 -4.12
N LEU A 81 19.55 -3.10 -2.93
CA LEU A 81 18.94 -4.01 -1.95
C LEU A 81 17.53 -3.55 -1.52
N THR A 82 17.36 -2.25 -1.33
CA THR A 82 16.04 -1.69 -0.99
C THR A 82 15.05 -1.90 -2.13
N LYS A 83 15.51 -1.76 -3.37
CA LYS A 83 14.69 -2.02 -4.56
C LYS A 83 14.31 -3.50 -4.63
N GLU A 84 15.28 -4.40 -4.51
CA GLU A 84 15.03 -5.86 -4.50
C GLU A 84 14.01 -6.24 -3.42
N ASN A 85 14.19 -5.76 -2.19
CA ASN A 85 13.25 -6.01 -1.10
C ASN A 85 11.83 -5.53 -1.39
N LYS A 86 11.66 -4.40 -2.10
CA LYS A 86 10.33 -3.93 -2.50
C LYS A 86 9.65 -4.90 -3.48
N TYR A 87 10.42 -5.46 -4.41
CA TYR A 87 9.92 -6.47 -5.34
C TYR A 87 9.59 -7.77 -4.61
N ASP A 88 10.49 -8.29 -3.79
CA ASP A 88 10.25 -9.49 -3.01
C ASP A 88 9.00 -9.36 -2.14
N ASN A 89 8.81 -8.20 -1.52
CA ASN A 89 7.63 -7.93 -0.71
C ASN A 89 6.31 -8.06 -1.50
N ILE A 90 6.26 -7.58 -2.73
CA ILE A 90 5.06 -7.72 -3.59
C ILE A 90 4.75 -9.20 -3.82
N PHE A 91 5.76 -10.01 -4.13
CA PHE A 91 5.57 -11.44 -4.38
C PHE A 91 5.19 -12.19 -3.11
N VAL A 92 5.80 -11.87 -1.98
CA VAL A 92 5.44 -12.45 -0.67
C VAL A 92 3.98 -12.15 -0.34
N LEU A 93 3.56 -10.88 -0.44
CA LEU A 93 2.19 -10.47 -0.20
C LEU A 93 1.19 -11.19 -1.12
N TYR A 94 1.53 -11.32 -2.40
CA TYR A 94 0.70 -12.08 -3.35
C TYR A 94 0.59 -13.55 -2.94
N HIS A 95 1.70 -14.16 -2.56
CA HIS A 95 1.75 -15.58 -2.21
C HIS A 95 0.95 -15.91 -0.95
N ILE A 96 0.98 -15.02 0.05
CA ILE A 96 0.18 -15.16 1.28
C ILE A 96 -1.27 -14.67 1.12
N LYS A 97 -1.69 -14.33 -0.11
CA LYS A 97 -3.05 -13.87 -0.49
C LYS A 97 -3.45 -12.50 0.03
N GLU A 98 -2.51 -11.68 0.45
CA GLU A 98 -2.70 -10.27 0.80
C GLU A 98 -2.73 -9.41 -0.49
N TYR A 99 -3.65 -9.76 -1.40
CA TYR A 99 -3.68 -9.18 -2.76
C TYR A 99 -3.89 -7.66 -2.74
N GLY A 100 -4.64 -7.13 -1.79
CA GLY A 100 -4.83 -5.69 -1.64
C GLY A 100 -3.51 -4.97 -1.37
N LYS A 101 -2.71 -5.44 -0.43
CA LYS A 101 -1.39 -4.87 -0.12
C LYS A 101 -0.42 -5.02 -1.28
N SER A 102 -0.40 -6.21 -1.90
CA SER A 102 0.42 -6.47 -3.08
C SER A 102 0.08 -5.51 -4.22
N LEU A 103 -1.21 -5.29 -4.52
CA LEU A 103 -1.66 -4.34 -5.54
C LEU A 103 -1.23 -2.91 -5.21
N TYR A 104 -1.45 -2.45 -3.97
CA TYR A 104 -1.06 -1.11 -3.55
C TYR A 104 0.45 -0.86 -3.73
N GLN A 105 1.29 -1.80 -3.28
CA GLN A 105 2.74 -1.69 -3.43
C GLN A 105 3.17 -1.75 -4.91
N THR A 106 2.51 -2.57 -5.72
CA THR A 106 2.74 -2.64 -7.17
C THR A 106 2.44 -1.30 -7.83
N MET A 107 1.31 -0.66 -7.50
CA MET A 107 0.95 0.66 -8.01
C MET A 107 1.98 1.73 -7.62
N ILE A 108 2.48 1.70 -6.38
CA ILE A 108 3.55 2.61 -5.91
C ILE A 108 4.82 2.45 -6.74
N LEU A 109 5.23 1.22 -7.06
CA LEU A 109 6.43 0.99 -7.89
C LEU A 109 6.21 1.40 -9.35
N LEU A 110 5.03 1.17 -9.91
CA LEU A 110 4.68 1.57 -11.27
C LEU A 110 4.73 3.09 -11.50
N LYS A 111 4.61 3.91 -10.45
CA LYS A 111 4.83 5.38 -10.59
C LYS A 111 6.20 5.71 -11.16
N ASN A 112 7.22 4.98 -10.72
CA ASN A 112 8.61 5.22 -11.11
C ASN A 112 9.05 4.34 -12.29
N GLU A 113 8.42 3.19 -12.48
CA GLU A 113 8.77 2.17 -13.47
C GLU A 113 7.58 1.81 -14.35
N LYS A 114 7.01 2.80 -15.03
CA LYS A 114 5.73 2.72 -15.76
C LYS A 114 5.67 1.60 -16.80
N GLU A 115 6.80 1.33 -17.44
CA GLU A 115 6.88 0.33 -18.53
C GLU A 115 7.42 -1.02 -18.07
N ASN A 116 7.57 -1.24 -16.77
CA ASN A 116 8.08 -2.49 -16.24
C ASN A 116 7.06 -3.62 -16.45
N PRO A 117 7.36 -4.62 -17.32
CA PRO A 117 6.41 -5.66 -17.68
C PRO A 117 6.06 -6.58 -16.50
N LEU A 118 7.02 -6.77 -15.58
CA LEU A 118 6.80 -7.57 -14.38
C LEU A 118 5.77 -6.90 -13.45
N LEU A 119 5.88 -5.60 -13.24
CA LEU A 119 4.94 -4.85 -12.41
C LEU A 119 3.56 -4.74 -13.07
N LYS A 120 3.50 -4.57 -14.39
CA LYS A 120 2.24 -4.60 -15.14
C LYS A 120 1.54 -5.95 -14.97
N LYS A 121 2.31 -7.04 -15.10
CA LYS A 121 1.77 -8.39 -14.88
C LYS A 121 1.31 -8.58 -13.44
N MET A 122 2.08 -8.18 -12.45
CA MET A 122 1.70 -8.27 -11.04
C MET A 122 0.44 -7.45 -10.73
N MET A 123 0.29 -6.29 -11.36
CA MET A 123 -0.93 -5.49 -11.26
C MET A 123 -2.14 -6.27 -11.79
N TYR A 124 -2.03 -6.85 -13.00
CA TYR A 124 -3.08 -7.68 -13.57
C TYR A 124 -3.43 -8.88 -12.68
N ASP A 125 -2.43 -9.64 -12.24
CA ASP A 125 -2.63 -10.83 -11.42
C ASP A 125 -3.35 -10.48 -10.09
N ASN A 126 -2.99 -9.38 -9.46
CA ASN A 126 -3.66 -8.88 -8.25
C ASN A 126 -5.11 -8.45 -8.53
N LEU A 127 -5.32 -7.66 -9.59
CA LEU A 127 -6.66 -7.22 -9.98
C LEU A 127 -7.58 -8.42 -10.28
N MET A 128 -7.07 -9.42 -11.00
CA MET A 128 -7.81 -10.66 -11.30
C MET A 128 -8.20 -11.39 -10.01
N LYS A 129 -7.25 -11.55 -9.07
CA LYS A 129 -7.55 -12.21 -7.79
C LYS A 129 -8.54 -11.43 -6.94
N ILE A 130 -8.38 -10.14 -6.82
CA ILE A 130 -9.33 -9.29 -6.07
C ILE A 130 -10.72 -9.35 -6.70
N SER A 131 -10.82 -9.36 -8.05
CA SER A 131 -12.09 -9.51 -8.77
C SER A 131 -12.76 -10.85 -8.43
N GLU A 132 -11.99 -11.95 -8.41
CA GLU A 132 -12.47 -13.28 -8.02
C GLU A 132 -13.04 -13.27 -6.59
N TYR A 133 -12.31 -12.69 -5.63
CA TYR A 133 -12.76 -12.59 -4.24
C TYR A 133 -13.99 -11.68 -4.08
N LYS A 134 -14.02 -10.57 -4.81
CA LYS A 134 -15.17 -9.65 -4.81
C LYS A 134 -16.41 -10.31 -5.40
N SER A 135 -16.26 -11.07 -6.49
CA SER A 135 -17.35 -11.81 -7.14
C SER A 135 -17.95 -12.90 -6.25
N ASN A 136 -17.14 -13.47 -5.39
CA ASN A 136 -17.54 -14.50 -4.42
C ASN A 136 -17.95 -13.93 -3.03
N TYR A 137 -18.08 -12.61 -2.89
CA TYR A 137 -18.40 -11.93 -1.61
C TYR A 137 -17.39 -12.21 -0.48
N LYS A 138 -16.12 -12.46 -0.83
CA LYS A 138 -15.03 -12.79 0.08
C LYS A 138 -13.95 -11.71 0.13
N LEU A 139 -14.24 -10.49 -0.30
CA LEU A 139 -13.25 -9.41 -0.45
C LEU A 139 -12.43 -9.17 0.83
N ASN A 140 -13.06 -9.28 2.01
CA ASN A 140 -12.39 -9.10 3.30
C ASN A 140 -11.33 -10.18 3.62
N GLN A 141 -11.21 -11.24 2.82
CA GLN A 141 -10.17 -12.27 2.99
C GLN A 141 -8.86 -11.90 2.27
N CYS A 142 -8.88 -10.89 1.40
CA CYS A 142 -7.71 -10.47 0.62
C CYS A 142 -7.47 -8.95 0.59
N LEU A 143 -8.39 -8.19 1.18
CA LEU A 143 -8.35 -6.73 1.26
C LEU A 143 -8.77 -6.28 2.65
N GLU A 144 -7.94 -5.48 3.30
CA GLU A 144 -8.25 -4.90 4.62
C GLU A 144 -9.43 -3.93 4.54
N THR A 145 -10.06 -3.69 5.68
CA THR A 145 -11.00 -2.58 5.84
C THR A 145 -10.24 -1.29 6.17
N GLU A 146 -10.78 -0.16 5.77
CA GLU A 146 -10.25 1.14 6.15
C GLU A 146 -10.08 1.25 7.67
N SER A 147 -9.05 1.97 8.10
CA SER A 147 -8.71 2.11 9.51
C SER A 147 -8.03 3.45 9.79
N PRO A 148 -8.28 4.09 10.94
CA PRO A 148 -7.58 5.32 11.34
C PRO A 148 -6.07 5.11 11.57
N ASN A 149 -5.63 3.85 11.70
CA ASN A 149 -4.22 3.52 11.86
C ASN A 149 -3.46 3.44 10.51
N PHE A 150 -4.18 3.53 9.40
CA PHE A 150 -3.57 3.52 8.07
C PHE A 150 -3.32 4.94 7.57
N THR A 151 -2.42 5.07 6.60
CA THR A 151 -2.21 6.34 5.90
C THR A 151 -3.44 6.70 5.08
N GLU A 152 -3.69 7.99 4.88
CA GLU A 152 -4.78 8.49 4.04
C GLU A 152 -4.73 7.86 2.64
N SER A 153 -3.54 7.79 2.02
CA SER A 153 -3.37 7.18 0.70
C SER A 153 -3.77 5.71 0.65
N TYR A 154 -3.49 4.95 1.72
CA TYR A 154 -3.88 3.55 1.77
C TYR A 154 -5.38 3.39 2.02
N ASN A 155 -5.98 4.22 2.89
CA ASN A 155 -7.43 4.24 3.08
C ASN A 155 -8.18 4.62 1.79
N THR A 156 -7.70 5.63 1.06
CA THR A 156 -8.25 5.98 -0.27
C THR A 156 -8.19 4.81 -1.23
N PHE A 157 -7.09 4.06 -1.25
CA PHE A 157 -6.95 2.85 -2.07
C PHE A 157 -7.95 1.76 -1.65
N LEU A 158 -8.12 1.51 -0.37
CA LEU A 158 -9.09 0.53 0.14
C LEU A 158 -10.52 0.92 -0.23
N GLY A 159 -10.87 2.20 -0.04
CA GLY A 159 -12.15 2.77 -0.47
C GLY A 159 -12.37 2.61 -1.97
N PHE A 160 -11.36 2.94 -2.79
CA PHE A 160 -11.40 2.77 -4.24
C PHE A 160 -11.78 1.35 -4.66
N ILE A 161 -11.10 0.33 -4.16
CA ILE A 161 -11.39 -1.07 -4.50
C ILE A 161 -12.79 -1.49 -4.01
N ARG A 162 -13.23 -0.99 -2.86
CA ARG A 162 -14.53 -1.32 -2.28
C ARG A 162 -15.68 -0.64 -3.02
N ASN A 163 -15.52 0.62 -3.41
CA ASN A 163 -16.54 1.43 -4.07
C ASN A 163 -16.77 1.03 -5.54
N LEU A 164 -15.76 0.43 -6.20
CA LEU A 164 -15.93 -0.12 -7.53
C LEU A 164 -17.03 -1.19 -7.55
N ARG A 165 -18.01 -1.04 -8.45
CA ARG A 165 -19.01 -2.08 -8.68
C ARG A 165 -18.34 -3.34 -9.24
N LYS A 166 -18.90 -4.51 -8.92
CA LYS A 166 -18.41 -5.80 -9.43
C LYS A 166 -18.24 -5.80 -10.95
N THR A 167 -19.27 -5.35 -11.67
CA THR A 167 -19.26 -5.29 -13.15
C THR A 167 -18.16 -4.40 -13.71
N ASN A 168 -17.92 -3.24 -13.08
CA ASN A 168 -16.84 -2.33 -13.49
C ASN A 168 -15.47 -2.97 -13.24
N PHE A 169 -15.32 -3.65 -12.11
CA PHE A 169 -14.07 -4.34 -11.77
C PHE A 169 -13.77 -5.48 -12.76
N GLU A 170 -14.77 -6.28 -13.11
CA GLU A 170 -14.65 -7.35 -14.12
C GLU A 170 -14.28 -6.80 -15.50
N GLN A 171 -14.87 -5.66 -15.90
CA GLN A 171 -14.52 -4.99 -17.16
C GLN A 171 -13.09 -4.46 -17.15
N ILE A 172 -12.62 -3.88 -16.04
CA ILE A 172 -11.23 -3.43 -15.88
C ILE A 172 -10.29 -4.60 -16.11
N VAL A 173 -10.50 -5.72 -15.40
CA VAL A 173 -9.66 -6.91 -15.51
C VAL A 173 -9.65 -7.49 -16.91
N THR A 174 -10.83 -7.59 -17.55
CA THR A 174 -10.97 -8.17 -18.90
C THR A 174 -10.26 -7.35 -19.97
N ASN A 175 -10.21 -6.03 -19.82
CA ASN A 175 -9.62 -5.14 -20.82
C ASN A 175 -8.22 -4.64 -20.42
N TYR A 176 -7.67 -5.12 -19.30
CA TYR A 176 -6.32 -4.73 -18.87
C TYR A 176 -5.27 -5.35 -19.79
N GLU A 177 -4.44 -4.51 -20.40
CA GLU A 177 -3.30 -4.91 -21.23
C GLU A 177 -1.99 -4.78 -20.43
N TYR A 178 -1.15 -5.81 -20.43
CA TYR A 178 0.14 -5.84 -19.73
C TYR A 178 1.29 -6.33 -20.60
#